data_b06d7dc18faf4325f34d806fedbf75ca
#
_entry.id   b06d7dc18faf4325f34d806fedbf75ca
#
_cell.length_a   1.000
_cell.length_b   1.000
_cell.length_c   1.000
_cell.angle_alpha   90.00
_cell.angle_beta   90.00
_cell.angle_gamma   90.00
#
_symmetry.space_group_name_H-M   'P 1'
#
loop_
_entity.id
_entity.type
_entity.pdbx_description
1 polymer ?
#
loop_
_entity_poly.entity_id
_entity_poly.type
_entity_poly.pdbx_seq_one_letter_code
_entity_poly.pdbx_strand_id
1 'polypeptide(L)'
;LSAALLKIQDPASGLWYQVPNFPGRKGNYLEASASNMFIYAFAKGARKGYLPSSYVATAQKAYAGALKHFITTDAAGFIHLEKTVSVGGLGGTPYRDGSYEYYLSEPLRQDDLKGVGPFILASLEMEIAKELPIGKGKKVVLDYFFNHETKNGQRFHYTWEDRKDSGFHLWGIQFEQLGASLDTLSVSPTHENLKGASVYIIVDPDSPKETAKPNYMNAKAADEIEAWVKAGGNLILLANDTTNCEIPQFNILAHRFGIEFVAPNLNFVQGKNWEQGAVYIPAGTPIFSPLKKIYIKEITQLKLSKTAKSILKLQGADVMAVAQVGKGKVYALGDPWLYNEYVNNRRTPLEFENFQAGKKLAEFLLK
;
A
#
# COMPACT_ATOMS: atom_id res chain seq x y z
N LEU A 1 14.72 21.38 -13.52
CA LEU A 1 13.36 21.93 -13.41
C LEU A 1 13.05 22.36 -11.98
N SER A 2 13.14 21.49 -10.97
CA SER A 2 12.75 21.75 -9.57
C SER A 2 13.43 23.01 -8.98
N ALA A 3 14.73 23.19 -9.22
CA ALA A 3 15.45 24.38 -8.76
C ALA A 3 14.97 25.69 -9.45
N ALA A 4 14.49 25.61 -10.70
CA ALA A 4 13.90 26.77 -11.38
C ALA A 4 12.53 27.12 -10.79
N LEU A 5 11.73 26.11 -10.47
CA LEU A 5 10.43 26.30 -9.83
C LEU A 5 10.54 26.96 -8.45
N LEU A 6 11.60 26.65 -7.67
CA LEU A 6 11.85 27.33 -6.38
C LEU A 6 12.10 28.82 -6.54
N LYS A 7 12.76 29.25 -7.64
CA LYS A 7 13.09 30.67 -7.86
C LYS A 7 11.85 31.53 -8.15
N ILE A 8 10.78 30.92 -8.66
CA ILE A 8 9.54 31.61 -9.03
C ILE A 8 8.38 31.29 -8.06
N GLN A 9 8.68 30.59 -6.97
CA GLN A 9 7.69 30.34 -5.89
C GLN A 9 7.41 31.65 -5.15
N ASP A 10 6.14 31.96 -4.96
CA ASP A 10 5.76 33.12 -4.15
C ASP A 10 6.17 32.91 -2.68
N PRO A 11 7.02 33.79 -2.12
CA PRO A 11 7.55 33.58 -0.78
C PRO A 11 6.48 33.74 0.32
N ALA A 12 5.38 34.44 0.07
CA ALA A 12 4.33 34.65 1.04
C ALA A 12 3.40 33.44 1.16
N SER A 13 2.89 32.95 0.04
CA SER A 13 1.94 31.83 0.01
C SER A 13 2.61 30.46 -0.14
N GLY A 14 3.83 30.41 -0.69
CA GLY A 14 4.50 29.18 -1.08
C GLY A 14 3.95 28.57 -2.38
N LEU A 15 3.09 29.28 -3.09
CA LEU A 15 2.42 28.82 -4.31
C LEU A 15 3.02 29.45 -5.58
N TRP A 16 2.41 29.18 -6.72
CA TRP A 16 2.88 29.73 -8.01
C TRP A 16 1.74 30.49 -8.70
N TYR A 17 2.13 31.63 -9.28
CA TYR A 17 1.22 32.44 -10.10
C TYR A 17 0.95 31.79 -11.46
N GLN A 18 -0.19 32.09 -12.06
CA GLN A 18 -0.56 31.69 -13.44
C GLN A 18 0.51 32.11 -14.44
N VAL A 19 1.00 33.34 -14.32
CA VAL A 19 2.15 33.84 -15.10
C VAL A 19 3.32 34.10 -14.15
N PRO A 20 4.22 33.11 -13.96
CA PRO A 20 5.21 33.14 -12.89
C PRO A 20 6.20 34.30 -12.95
N ASN A 21 6.49 34.81 -14.16
CA ASN A 21 7.46 35.90 -14.38
C ASN A 21 6.92 37.28 -13.90
N PHE A 22 5.65 37.39 -13.56
CA PHE A 22 5.03 38.64 -13.21
C PHE A 22 4.23 38.55 -11.88
N PRO A 23 4.89 38.11 -10.77
CA PRO A 23 4.24 38.08 -9.48
C PRO A 23 3.79 39.50 -9.11
N GLY A 24 2.56 39.65 -8.63
CA GLY A 24 2.01 40.96 -8.25
C GLY A 24 1.53 41.86 -9.39
N ARG A 25 1.72 41.52 -10.66
CA ARG A 25 1.12 42.28 -11.77
C ARG A 25 -0.41 42.19 -11.69
N LYS A 26 -1.09 43.31 -11.95
CA LYS A 26 -2.56 43.43 -11.84
C LYS A 26 -3.26 42.31 -12.65
N GLY A 27 -4.17 41.60 -11.98
CA GLY A 27 -4.94 40.50 -12.55
C GLY A 27 -4.29 39.13 -12.43
N ASN A 28 -2.97 39.01 -12.16
CA ASN A 28 -2.35 37.72 -11.95
C ASN A 28 -2.83 37.07 -10.64
N TYR A 29 -2.94 35.75 -10.65
CA TYR A 29 -3.48 34.98 -9.53
C TYR A 29 -2.63 33.73 -9.25
N LEU A 30 -2.72 33.20 -8.04
CA LEU A 30 -2.16 31.91 -7.69
C LEU A 30 -2.98 30.81 -8.35
N GLU A 31 -2.32 29.90 -9.09
CA GLU A 31 -3.00 28.89 -9.92
C GLU A 31 -2.95 27.52 -9.23
N ALA A 32 -4.10 26.86 -9.10
CA ALA A 32 -4.22 25.68 -8.26
C ALA A 32 -3.64 24.42 -8.88
N SER A 33 -3.84 24.15 -10.18
CA SER A 33 -3.43 22.89 -10.78
C SER A 33 -1.91 22.74 -10.82
N ALA A 34 -1.19 23.74 -11.29
CA ALA A 34 0.25 23.74 -11.34
C ALA A 34 0.86 23.72 -9.93
N SER A 35 0.32 24.52 -9.00
CA SER A 35 0.79 24.52 -7.61
C SER A 35 0.68 23.14 -6.97
N ASN A 36 -0.44 22.46 -7.11
CA ASN A 36 -0.64 21.12 -6.55
C ASN A 36 0.23 20.06 -7.22
N MET A 37 0.47 20.16 -8.54
CA MET A 37 1.45 19.30 -9.24
C MET A 37 2.87 19.46 -8.70
N PHE A 38 3.29 20.70 -8.41
CA PHE A 38 4.62 20.97 -7.87
C PHE A 38 4.75 20.51 -6.42
N ILE A 39 3.73 20.71 -5.59
CA ILE A 39 3.68 20.17 -4.22
C ILE A 39 3.88 18.66 -4.23
N TYR A 40 3.09 17.93 -5.05
CA TYR A 40 3.21 16.50 -5.20
C TYR A 40 4.59 16.07 -5.69
N ALA A 41 5.11 16.72 -6.73
CA ALA A 41 6.41 16.39 -7.30
C ALA A 41 7.57 16.60 -6.30
N PHE A 42 7.52 17.68 -5.52
CA PHE A 42 8.53 17.96 -4.51
C PHE A 42 8.49 16.99 -3.34
N ALA A 43 7.30 16.74 -2.79
CA ALA A 43 7.13 15.81 -1.68
C ALA A 43 7.54 14.39 -2.06
N LYS A 44 6.99 13.86 -3.15
CA LYS A 44 7.29 12.51 -3.64
C LYS A 44 8.74 12.38 -4.10
N GLY A 45 9.27 13.37 -4.82
CA GLY A 45 10.65 13.37 -5.30
C GLY A 45 11.66 13.34 -4.14
N ALA A 46 11.40 14.08 -3.07
CA ALA A 46 12.24 14.06 -1.87
C ALA A 46 12.12 12.70 -1.13
N ARG A 47 10.90 12.19 -0.97
CA ARG A 47 10.67 10.88 -0.34
C ARG A 47 11.36 9.73 -1.08
N LYS A 48 11.32 9.74 -2.42
CA LYS A 48 11.97 8.71 -3.26
C LYS A 48 13.48 8.95 -3.48
N GLY A 49 14.06 10.02 -2.90
CA GLY A 49 15.48 10.33 -3.04
C GLY A 49 15.88 10.95 -4.39
N TYR A 50 14.90 11.35 -5.22
CA TYR A 50 15.17 12.03 -6.51
C TYR A 50 15.48 13.51 -6.32
N LEU A 51 15.06 14.10 -5.21
CA LEU A 51 15.32 15.47 -4.80
C LEU A 51 15.94 15.51 -3.39
N PRO A 52 16.71 16.55 -3.06
CA PRO A 52 17.18 16.76 -1.69
C PRO A 52 16.02 16.81 -0.68
N SER A 53 16.26 16.32 0.53
CA SER A 53 15.24 16.30 1.62
C SER A 53 14.70 17.69 1.98
N SER A 54 15.44 18.77 1.70
CA SER A 54 15.00 20.16 1.89
C SER A 54 13.73 20.52 1.12
N TYR A 55 13.42 19.79 0.03
CA TYR A 55 12.19 19.99 -0.74
C TYR A 55 10.92 19.58 0.05
N VAL A 56 11.04 18.77 1.10
CA VAL A 56 9.90 18.42 1.97
C VAL A 56 9.33 19.68 2.65
N ALA A 57 10.20 20.50 3.24
CA ALA A 57 9.75 21.76 3.89
C ALA A 57 9.11 22.73 2.89
N THR A 58 9.66 22.80 1.66
CA THR A 58 9.08 23.60 0.57
C THR A 58 7.69 23.11 0.19
N ALA A 59 7.52 21.79 0.03
CA ALA A 59 6.23 21.18 -0.29
C ALA A 59 5.21 21.40 0.83
N GLN A 60 5.61 21.26 2.11
CA GLN A 60 4.75 21.50 3.27
C GLN A 60 4.27 22.95 3.33
N LYS A 61 5.16 23.92 3.10
CA LYS A 61 4.81 25.34 3.02
C LYS A 61 3.79 25.59 1.91
N ALA A 62 4.04 25.07 0.72
CA ALA A 62 3.18 25.22 -0.44
C ALA A 62 1.80 24.55 -0.20
N TYR A 63 1.77 23.38 0.43
CA TYR A 63 0.51 22.70 0.76
C TYR A 63 -0.33 23.49 1.78
N ALA A 64 0.29 24.06 2.81
CA ALA A 64 -0.39 24.98 3.72
C ALA A 64 -0.98 26.18 2.98
N GLY A 65 -0.24 26.74 2.01
CA GLY A 65 -0.74 27.76 1.10
C GLY A 65 -1.94 27.30 0.28
N ALA A 66 -1.88 26.07 -0.29
CA ALA A 66 -2.98 25.51 -1.08
C ALA A 66 -4.26 25.36 -0.26
N LEU A 67 -4.17 24.85 0.96
CA LEU A 67 -5.32 24.76 1.88
C LEU A 67 -5.92 26.13 2.16
N LYS A 68 -5.09 27.16 2.33
CA LYS A 68 -5.56 28.52 2.65
C LYS A 68 -6.15 29.25 1.44
N HIS A 69 -5.62 29.08 0.24
CA HIS A 69 -5.93 29.93 -0.93
C HIS A 69 -6.82 29.26 -1.97
N PHE A 70 -6.90 27.92 -1.95
CA PHE A 70 -7.65 27.17 -2.97
C PHE A 70 -8.82 26.35 -2.41
N ILE A 71 -8.88 26.15 -1.08
CA ILE A 71 -9.98 25.36 -0.50
C ILE A 71 -11.05 26.28 0.07
N THR A 72 -12.28 26.02 -0.32
CA THR A 72 -13.49 26.63 0.23
C THR A 72 -14.45 25.55 0.72
N THR A 73 -15.39 25.92 1.59
CA THR A 73 -16.45 25.04 2.06
C THR A 73 -17.78 25.74 1.84
N ASP A 74 -18.73 25.07 1.21
CA ASP A 74 -20.06 25.62 0.99
C ASP A 74 -20.96 25.52 2.24
N ALA A 75 -22.17 26.05 2.15
CA ALA A 75 -23.14 26.06 3.25
C ALA A 75 -23.63 24.64 3.63
N ALA A 76 -23.51 23.66 2.74
CA ALA A 76 -23.85 22.27 2.98
C ALA A 76 -22.68 21.45 3.55
N GLY A 77 -21.49 22.07 3.68
CA GLY A 77 -20.29 21.43 4.21
C GLY A 77 -19.44 20.72 3.16
N PHE A 78 -19.75 20.84 1.87
CA PHE A 78 -18.90 20.29 0.82
C PHE A 78 -17.66 21.14 0.60
N ILE A 79 -16.53 20.46 0.37
CA ILE A 79 -15.22 21.06 0.12
C ILE A 79 -15.04 21.25 -1.38
N HIS A 80 -14.60 22.44 -1.78
CA HIS A 80 -14.35 22.82 -3.16
C HIS A 80 -12.91 23.24 -3.38
N LEU A 81 -12.34 22.90 -4.55
CA LEU A 81 -11.05 23.38 -5.01
C LEU A 81 -11.28 24.52 -6.03
N GLU A 82 -10.78 25.69 -5.67
CA GLU A 82 -10.90 26.91 -6.47
C GLU A 82 -9.66 27.18 -7.33
N LYS A 83 -9.77 28.16 -8.24
CA LYS A 83 -8.67 28.78 -8.99
C LYS A 83 -7.88 27.82 -9.87
N THR A 84 -8.54 26.81 -10.43
CA THR A 84 -7.97 26.02 -11.52
C THR A 84 -8.26 26.70 -12.85
N VAL A 85 -7.22 27.07 -13.62
CA VAL A 85 -7.41 27.59 -14.97
C VAL A 85 -8.04 26.54 -15.88
N SER A 86 -9.02 26.91 -16.69
CA SER A 86 -9.74 25.95 -17.55
C SER A 86 -8.83 25.33 -18.61
N VAL A 87 -8.03 26.15 -19.25
CA VAL A 87 -7.08 25.74 -20.29
C VAL A 87 -5.95 26.78 -20.42
N GLY A 88 -4.82 26.38 -20.92
CA GLY A 88 -3.74 27.27 -21.34
C GLY A 88 -3.06 26.68 -22.58
N GLY A 89 -2.70 27.50 -23.54
CA GLY A 89 -2.07 26.99 -24.74
C GLY A 89 -1.57 28.09 -25.68
N LEU A 90 -1.04 27.67 -26.82
CA LEU A 90 -0.58 28.53 -27.90
C LEU A 90 -1.20 28.10 -29.22
N GLY A 91 -1.48 29.06 -30.10
CA GLY A 91 -2.04 28.78 -31.41
C GLY A 91 -3.51 28.33 -31.37
N GLY A 92 -3.94 27.63 -32.42
CA GLY A 92 -5.29 27.09 -32.52
C GLY A 92 -6.29 28.08 -33.08
N THR A 93 -7.61 27.72 -32.99
CA THR A 93 -8.71 28.58 -33.42
C THR A 93 -9.75 28.61 -32.27
N PRO A 94 -10.04 29.79 -31.67
CA PRO A 94 -9.36 31.07 -31.91
C PRO A 94 -7.87 31.03 -31.56
N TYR A 95 -7.09 31.91 -32.19
CA TYR A 95 -5.65 31.98 -32.03
C TYR A 95 -5.27 32.45 -30.61
N ARG A 96 -4.43 31.69 -29.94
CA ARG A 96 -3.89 31.97 -28.62
C ARG A 96 -2.46 32.50 -28.78
N ASP A 97 -2.26 33.75 -28.50
CA ASP A 97 -0.99 34.45 -28.75
C ASP A 97 0.06 34.27 -27.67
N GLY A 98 -0.32 33.67 -26.52
CA GLY A 98 0.58 33.46 -25.37
C GLY A 98 0.89 34.74 -24.60
N SER A 99 0.17 35.84 -24.85
CA SER A 99 0.32 37.08 -24.11
C SER A 99 -0.11 36.94 -22.64
N TYR A 100 0.33 37.88 -21.81
CA TYR A 100 -0.13 37.97 -20.43
C TYR A 100 -1.64 38.10 -20.34
N GLU A 101 -2.21 38.96 -21.20
CA GLU A 101 -3.61 39.24 -21.30
C GLU A 101 -4.41 37.99 -21.69
N TYR A 102 -3.88 37.19 -22.63
CA TYR A 102 -4.49 35.92 -22.99
C TYR A 102 -4.55 34.96 -21.79
N TYR A 103 -3.44 34.73 -21.12
CA TYR A 103 -3.42 33.78 -20.00
C TYR A 103 -4.34 34.19 -18.85
N LEU A 104 -4.56 35.48 -18.66
CA LEU A 104 -5.51 35.97 -17.64
C LEU A 104 -6.96 36.02 -18.10
N SER A 105 -7.22 35.92 -19.41
CA SER A 105 -8.58 35.85 -19.95
C SER A 105 -9.21 34.45 -19.85
N GLU A 106 -8.40 33.43 -19.64
CA GLU A 106 -8.89 32.05 -19.50
C GLU A 106 -9.71 31.89 -18.21
N PRO A 107 -10.89 31.27 -18.28
CA PRO A 107 -11.79 31.13 -17.13
C PRO A 107 -11.17 30.28 -16.01
N LEU A 108 -11.45 30.67 -14.77
CA LEU A 108 -11.20 29.82 -13.60
C LEU A 108 -12.38 28.87 -13.37
N ARG A 109 -12.07 27.65 -12.96
CA ARG A 109 -13.04 26.60 -12.66
C ARG A 109 -12.91 26.15 -11.24
N GLN A 110 -14.05 25.94 -10.60
CA GLN A 110 -14.17 25.21 -9.34
C GLN A 110 -14.21 23.71 -9.66
N ASP A 111 -13.56 22.90 -8.83
CA ASP A 111 -13.56 21.43 -8.87
C ASP A 111 -13.14 20.80 -10.22
N ASP A 112 -12.34 21.52 -11.01
CA ASP A 112 -11.78 20.96 -12.22
C ASP A 112 -10.85 19.80 -11.90
N LEU A 113 -11.06 18.64 -12.52
CA LEU A 113 -10.30 17.40 -12.26
C LEU A 113 -8.80 17.56 -12.48
N LYS A 114 -8.37 18.48 -13.35
CA LYS A 114 -6.98 18.83 -13.58
C LYS A 114 -6.30 19.42 -12.31
N GLY A 115 -7.06 20.11 -11.48
CA GLY A 115 -6.62 20.62 -10.18
C GLY A 115 -6.85 19.63 -9.03
N VAL A 116 -8.03 18.99 -9.00
CA VAL A 116 -8.46 18.07 -7.94
C VAL A 116 -7.54 16.84 -7.87
N GLY A 117 -7.20 16.22 -9.01
CA GLY A 117 -6.33 15.05 -9.05
C GLY A 117 -4.96 15.31 -8.39
N PRO A 118 -4.19 16.32 -8.82
CA PRO A 118 -2.94 16.70 -8.18
C PRO A 118 -3.09 17.10 -6.71
N PHE A 119 -4.18 17.75 -6.31
CA PHE A 119 -4.44 18.09 -4.91
C PHE A 119 -4.58 16.84 -4.03
N ILE A 120 -5.35 15.83 -4.48
CA ILE A 120 -5.46 14.53 -3.78
C ILE A 120 -4.10 13.87 -3.66
N LEU A 121 -3.31 13.83 -4.75
CA LEU A 121 -1.97 13.23 -4.73
C LEU A 121 -1.03 13.99 -3.79
N ALA A 122 -1.08 15.31 -3.75
CA ALA A 122 -0.30 16.13 -2.82
C ALA A 122 -0.72 15.88 -1.37
N SER A 123 -2.02 15.78 -1.08
CA SER A 123 -2.56 15.48 0.24
C SER A 123 -2.06 14.13 0.77
N LEU A 124 -2.09 13.10 -0.07
CA LEU A 124 -1.56 11.77 0.28
C LEU A 124 -0.07 11.81 0.61
N GLU A 125 0.75 12.55 -0.16
CA GLU A 125 2.18 12.70 0.16
C GLU A 125 2.40 13.49 1.46
N MET A 126 1.54 14.45 1.79
CA MET A 126 1.62 15.18 3.08
C MET A 126 1.24 14.29 4.27
N GLU A 127 0.31 13.36 4.12
CA GLU A 127 0.01 12.36 5.15
C GLU A 127 1.19 11.44 5.39
N ILE A 128 1.80 10.93 4.31
CA ILE A 128 3.00 10.08 4.38
C ILE A 128 4.15 10.83 5.09
N ALA A 129 4.33 12.12 4.83
CA ALA A 129 5.38 12.94 5.45
C ALA A 129 5.18 13.18 6.96
N LYS A 130 3.95 13.06 7.48
CA LYS A 130 3.65 13.15 8.91
C LYS A 130 3.98 11.85 9.66
N GLU A 131 3.95 10.72 8.98
CA GLU A 131 4.31 9.44 9.55
C GLU A 131 5.83 9.32 9.53
N LEU A 132 6.45 9.06 10.68
CA LEU A 132 7.86 8.67 10.71
C LEU A 132 8.00 7.43 9.79
N PRO A 133 8.99 7.40 8.90
CA PRO A 133 9.13 6.29 7.96
C PRO A 133 9.62 5.04 8.74
N ILE A 134 8.69 4.36 9.40
CA ILE A 134 8.95 3.17 10.24
C ILE A 134 9.67 2.05 9.49
N GLY A 135 9.53 2.06 8.16
CA GLY A 135 10.18 1.13 7.25
C GLY A 135 11.53 1.61 6.69
N LYS A 136 12.03 2.79 7.09
CA LYS A 136 13.31 3.29 6.56
C LYS A 136 14.46 2.32 6.88
N GLY A 137 15.16 1.89 5.83
CA GLY A 137 16.24 0.90 5.92
C GLY A 137 15.77 -0.54 6.09
N LYS A 138 14.45 -0.80 6.10
CA LYS A 138 13.87 -2.13 6.16
C LYS A 138 13.56 -2.66 4.76
N LYS A 139 13.69 -3.99 4.60
CA LYS A 139 13.42 -4.70 3.35
C LYS A 139 12.32 -5.73 3.58
N VAL A 140 11.32 -5.74 2.70
CA VAL A 140 10.24 -6.73 2.67
C VAL A 140 10.48 -7.66 1.50
N VAL A 141 10.66 -8.94 1.79
CA VAL A 141 10.96 -9.99 0.80
C VAL A 141 9.74 -10.87 0.62
N LEU A 142 9.27 -11.00 -0.61
CA LEU A 142 8.20 -11.91 -0.99
C LEU A 142 8.79 -13.20 -1.53
N ASP A 143 8.28 -14.33 -1.06
CA ASP A 143 8.69 -15.64 -1.55
C ASP A 143 8.26 -15.88 -2.99
N TYR A 144 9.21 -16.28 -3.83
CA TYR A 144 9.00 -16.73 -5.21
C TYR A 144 9.59 -18.14 -5.40
N PHE A 145 9.89 -18.85 -4.32
CA PHE A 145 10.43 -20.19 -4.36
C PHE A 145 9.36 -21.25 -4.09
N PHE A 146 8.62 -21.13 -3.00
CA PHE A 146 7.55 -22.08 -2.65
C PHE A 146 6.30 -21.89 -3.49
N ASN A 147 5.95 -20.63 -3.81
CA ASN A 147 4.96 -20.32 -4.83
C ASN A 147 5.69 -19.79 -6.07
N HIS A 148 5.66 -20.55 -7.15
CA HIS A 148 6.37 -20.20 -8.39
C HIS A 148 5.58 -20.56 -9.64
N GLU A 149 4.28 -20.70 -9.53
CA GLU A 149 3.40 -20.97 -10.65
C GLU A 149 3.54 -19.95 -11.78
N THR A 150 3.30 -20.40 -13.01
CA THR A 150 3.41 -19.57 -14.19
C THR A 150 2.17 -19.69 -15.08
N LYS A 151 1.81 -18.58 -15.72
CA LYS A 151 0.78 -18.53 -16.74
C LYS A 151 1.37 -17.91 -18.00
N ASN A 152 1.30 -18.64 -19.11
CA ASN A 152 1.91 -18.21 -20.37
C ASN A 152 3.42 -17.90 -20.25
N GLY A 153 4.15 -18.69 -19.46
CA GLY A 153 5.58 -18.52 -19.24
C GLY A 153 5.97 -17.33 -18.34
N GLN A 154 5.01 -16.63 -17.76
CA GLN A 154 5.25 -15.54 -16.81
C GLN A 154 4.81 -15.94 -15.41
N ARG A 155 5.54 -15.47 -14.41
CA ARG A 155 5.18 -15.61 -13.00
C ARG A 155 3.77 -15.06 -12.76
N PHE A 156 2.96 -15.79 -12.02
CA PHE A 156 1.55 -15.52 -11.83
C PHE A 156 1.16 -15.63 -10.34
N HIS A 157 0.09 -14.98 -9.93
CA HIS A 157 -0.39 -14.77 -8.55
C HIS A 157 0.63 -14.10 -7.62
N TYR A 158 0.15 -13.41 -6.62
CA TYR A 158 0.85 -12.83 -5.46
C TYR A 158 2.15 -12.08 -5.76
N THR A 159 2.35 -11.54 -6.97
CA THR A 159 3.58 -10.83 -7.31
C THR A 159 3.47 -9.33 -7.05
N TRP A 160 4.61 -8.69 -6.72
CA TRP A 160 4.68 -7.23 -6.55
C TRP A 160 4.40 -6.47 -7.85
N GLU A 161 4.73 -7.07 -8.99
CA GLU A 161 4.58 -6.48 -10.32
C GLU A 161 3.14 -6.58 -10.84
N ASP A 162 2.38 -7.59 -10.40
CA ASP A 162 1.02 -7.80 -10.87
C ASP A 162 0.06 -6.76 -10.29
N ARG A 163 -0.43 -5.91 -11.19
CA ARG A 163 -1.41 -4.84 -10.91
C ARG A 163 -2.86 -5.28 -11.10
N LYS A 164 -3.06 -6.51 -11.54
CA LYS A 164 -4.40 -7.09 -11.77
C LYS A 164 -4.95 -7.71 -10.48
N ASP A 165 -5.92 -8.59 -10.65
CA ASP A 165 -6.74 -9.08 -9.54
C ASP A 165 -5.93 -9.80 -8.46
N SER A 166 -5.25 -10.87 -8.78
CA SER A 166 -4.56 -11.72 -7.80
C SER A 166 -3.15 -11.26 -7.39
N GLY A 167 -2.74 -10.05 -7.78
CA GLY A 167 -1.43 -9.50 -7.44
C GLY A 167 -1.38 -8.81 -6.09
N PHE A 168 -0.17 -8.60 -5.58
CA PHE A 168 0.11 -7.90 -4.32
C PHE A 168 0.67 -6.48 -4.52
N HIS A 169 0.55 -5.92 -5.73
CA HIS A 169 1.09 -4.59 -6.05
C HIS A 169 0.61 -3.50 -5.07
N LEU A 170 -0.69 -3.46 -4.79
CA LEU A 170 -1.25 -2.43 -3.89
C LEU A 170 -0.78 -2.60 -2.44
N TRP A 171 -0.64 -3.83 -1.97
CA TRP A 171 -0.07 -4.08 -0.64
C TRP A 171 1.42 -3.74 -0.60
N GLY A 172 2.17 -4.05 -1.66
CA GLY A 172 3.56 -3.61 -1.82
C GLY A 172 3.73 -2.09 -1.74
N ILE A 173 2.85 -1.32 -2.41
CA ILE A 173 2.84 0.14 -2.32
C ILE A 173 2.69 0.62 -0.87
N GLN A 174 1.90 -0.05 -0.04
CA GLN A 174 1.72 0.34 1.37
C GLN A 174 3.03 0.20 2.17
N PHE A 175 3.82 -0.85 1.94
CA PHE A 175 5.16 -0.98 2.53
C PHE A 175 6.11 0.11 2.04
N GLU A 176 6.11 0.41 0.73
CA GLU A 176 6.93 1.50 0.16
C GLU A 176 6.52 2.88 0.70
N GLN A 177 5.23 3.13 0.92
CA GLN A 177 4.73 4.36 1.54
C GLN A 177 5.23 4.52 2.97
N LEU A 178 5.38 3.43 3.70
CA LEU A 178 5.97 3.40 5.04
C LEU A 178 7.51 3.48 5.02
N GLY A 179 8.14 3.60 3.85
CA GLY A 179 9.58 3.80 3.66
C GLY A 179 10.40 2.52 3.49
N ALA A 180 9.78 1.34 3.42
CA ALA A 180 10.47 0.08 3.17
C ALA A 180 10.79 -0.10 1.68
N SER A 181 11.78 -0.95 1.39
CA SER A 181 12.05 -1.45 0.04
C SER A 181 11.43 -2.84 -0.14
N LEU A 182 11.03 -3.15 -1.38
CA LEU A 182 10.52 -4.47 -1.75
C LEU A 182 11.60 -5.28 -2.46
N ASP A 183 11.58 -6.61 -2.24
CA ASP A 183 12.46 -7.56 -2.89
C ASP A 183 11.75 -8.91 -3.04
N THR A 184 12.36 -9.88 -3.73
CA THR A 184 11.83 -11.22 -3.91
C THR A 184 12.92 -12.27 -3.69
N LEU A 185 12.52 -13.49 -3.32
CA LEU A 185 13.43 -14.61 -3.13
C LEU A 185 12.98 -15.82 -3.96
N SER A 186 13.71 -16.13 -5.04
CA SER A 186 13.39 -17.23 -5.97
C SER A 186 14.24 -18.50 -5.76
N VAL A 187 14.97 -18.56 -4.66
CA VAL A 187 15.78 -19.73 -4.26
C VAL A 187 15.37 -20.18 -2.86
N SER A 188 15.73 -21.42 -2.51
CA SER A 188 15.43 -21.96 -1.18
C SER A 188 15.93 -21.00 -0.09
N PRO A 189 15.06 -20.61 0.88
CA PRO A 189 15.44 -19.67 1.92
C PRO A 189 16.51 -20.27 2.83
N THR A 190 17.50 -19.45 3.14
CA THR A 190 18.55 -19.73 4.12
C THR A 190 18.71 -18.51 5.02
N HIS A 191 19.28 -18.69 6.21
CA HIS A 191 19.59 -17.57 7.11
C HIS A 191 20.45 -16.50 6.40
N GLU A 192 21.36 -16.92 5.52
CA GLU A 192 22.26 -16.00 4.80
C GLU A 192 21.52 -15.19 3.71
N ASN A 193 20.67 -15.82 2.88
CA ASN A 193 19.99 -15.09 1.82
C ASN A 193 18.79 -14.26 2.34
N LEU A 194 18.33 -14.52 3.56
CA LEU A 194 17.38 -13.67 4.28
C LEU A 194 18.07 -12.57 5.10
N LYS A 195 19.39 -12.55 5.18
CA LYS A 195 20.14 -11.51 5.87
C LYS A 195 19.85 -10.14 5.25
N GLY A 196 19.46 -9.19 6.09
CA GLY A 196 19.02 -7.87 5.64
C GLY A 196 17.53 -7.77 5.28
N ALA A 197 16.80 -8.86 5.19
CA ALA A 197 15.35 -8.84 5.18
C ALA A 197 14.82 -8.50 6.58
N SER A 198 13.86 -7.59 6.66
CA SER A 198 13.15 -7.28 7.89
C SER A 198 11.83 -8.04 7.99
N VAL A 199 11.21 -8.30 6.83
CA VAL A 199 9.98 -9.07 6.69
C VAL A 199 10.17 -10.09 5.57
N TYR A 200 9.75 -11.33 5.79
CA TYR A 200 9.67 -12.38 4.77
C TYR A 200 8.25 -12.91 4.69
N ILE A 201 7.69 -12.93 3.48
CA ILE A 201 6.30 -13.31 3.21
C ILE A 201 6.30 -14.61 2.43
N ILE A 202 5.77 -15.68 3.01
CA ILE A 202 5.48 -16.93 2.30
C ILE A 202 3.97 -16.99 2.10
N VAL A 203 3.56 -17.13 0.87
CA VAL A 203 2.15 -17.13 0.47
C VAL A 203 1.88 -18.34 -0.41
N ASP A 204 0.82 -19.08 -0.07
CA ASP A 204 0.21 -20.10 -0.90
C ASP A 204 1.24 -21.02 -1.60
N PRO A 205 2.03 -21.83 -0.83
CA PRO A 205 2.97 -22.77 -1.43
C PRO A 205 2.28 -23.68 -2.46
N ASP A 206 2.87 -23.78 -3.65
CA ASP A 206 2.29 -24.48 -4.80
C ASP A 206 2.00 -25.95 -4.51
N SER A 207 0.84 -26.40 -4.92
CA SER A 207 0.48 -27.80 -5.01
C SER A 207 0.80 -28.38 -6.41
N PRO A 208 0.80 -29.73 -6.60
CA PRO A 208 0.97 -30.35 -7.92
C PRO A 208 -0.11 -29.96 -8.94
N LYS A 209 -1.22 -29.33 -8.52
CA LYS A 209 -2.27 -28.82 -9.40
C LYS A 209 -1.87 -27.50 -10.08
N GLU A 210 -1.04 -26.72 -9.42
CA GLU A 210 -0.63 -25.37 -9.85
C GLU A 210 0.71 -25.43 -10.58
N THR A 211 1.63 -26.22 -10.04
CA THR A 211 2.98 -26.36 -10.60
C THR A 211 3.37 -27.84 -10.69
N ALA A 212 3.81 -28.28 -11.86
CA ALA A 212 4.15 -29.69 -12.10
C ALA A 212 5.27 -30.22 -11.18
N LYS A 213 6.14 -29.36 -10.68
CA LYS A 213 7.24 -29.68 -9.77
C LYS A 213 7.31 -28.64 -8.65
N PRO A 214 6.42 -28.73 -7.65
CA PRO A 214 6.44 -27.80 -6.52
C PRO A 214 7.73 -27.86 -5.72
N ASN A 215 8.15 -26.74 -5.17
CA ASN A 215 9.22 -26.69 -4.17
C ASN A 215 8.59 -26.84 -2.79
N TYR A 216 8.82 -27.98 -2.16
CA TYR A 216 8.22 -28.25 -0.85
C TYR A 216 9.05 -27.69 0.30
N MET A 217 8.34 -27.19 1.32
CA MET A 217 8.95 -26.87 2.60
C MET A 217 9.54 -28.18 3.20
N ASN A 218 10.76 -28.11 3.72
CA ASN A 218 11.41 -29.22 4.38
C ASN A 218 12.07 -28.78 5.69
N ALA A 219 12.52 -29.74 6.50
CA ALA A 219 13.09 -29.46 7.81
C ALA A 219 14.27 -28.48 7.76
N LYS A 220 15.14 -28.60 6.75
CA LYS A 220 16.31 -27.72 6.60
C LYS A 220 15.91 -26.28 6.34
N ALA A 221 15.00 -26.05 5.38
CA ALA A 221 14.49 -24.71 5.10
C ALA A 221 13.74 -24.13 6.31
N ALA A 222 12.96 -24.95 7.01
CA ALA A 222 12.27 -24.55 8.23
C ALA A 222 13.25 -24.14 9.36
N ASP A 223 14.34 -24.87 9.55
CA ASP A 223 15.38 -24.54 10.55
C ASP A 223 16.08 -23.21 10.21
N GLU A 224 16.40 -22.97 8.95
CA GLU A 224 17.01 -21.74 8.46
C GLU A 224 16.09 -20.52 8.68
N ILE A 225 14.80 -20.66 8.33
CA ILE A 225 13.80 -19.59 8.55
C ILE A 225 13.59 -19.35 10.04
N GLU A 226 13.48 -20.41 10.85
CA GLU A 226 13.34 -20.29 12.31
C GLU A 226 14.54 -19.55 12.93
N ALA A 227 15.75 -19.86 12.50
CA ALA A 227 16.97 -19.18 12.96
C ALA A 227 16.94 -17.69 12.60
N TRP A 228 16.53 -17.35 11.38
CA TRP A 228 16.37 -15.97 10.94
C TRP A 228 15.29 -15.22 11.74
N VAL A 229 14.13 -15.83 12.02
CA VAL A 229 13.09 -15.24 12.87
C VAL A 229 13.63 -15.01 14.29
N LYS A 230 14.30 -16.00 14.89
CA LYS A 230 14.89 -15.87 16.24
C LYS A 230 15.90 -14.71 16.34
N ALA A 231 16.59 -14.41 15.24
CA ALA A 231 17.54 -13.29 15.14
C ALA A 231 16.85 -11.92 15.02
N GLY A 232 15.54 -11.86 14.72
CA GLY A 232 14.76 -10.61 14.67
C GLY A 232 13.96 -10.40 13.39
N GLY A 233 13.94 -11.39 12.48
CA GLY A 233 13.11 -11.32 11.27
C GLY A 233 11.62 -11.47 11.58
N ASN A 234 10.77 -10.77 10.84
CA ASN A 234 9.32 -10.89 10.92
C ASN A 234 8.81 -11.75 9.77
N LEU A 235 8.20 -12.89 10.09
CA LEU A 235 7.69 -13.86 9.12
C LEU A 235 6.19 -13.72 8.96
N ILE A 236 5.70 -13.82 7.71
CA ILE A 236 4.28 -13.96 7.41
C ILE A 236 4.05 -15.30 6.72
N LEU A 237 3.10 -16.06 7.24
CA LEU A 237 2.61 -17.30 6.66
C LEU A 237 1.17 -17.09 6.21
N LEU A 238 0.95 -17.02 4.92
CA LEU A 238 -0.37 -16.92 4.30
C LEU A 238 -0.65 -18.25 3.59
N ALA A 239 -1.54 -19.06 4.13
CA ALA A 239 -2.02 -20.25 3.43
C ALA A 239 -3.08 -19.85 2.39
N ASN A 240 -3.74 -20.81 1.82
CA ASN A 240 -4.93 -20.69 1.00
C ASN A 240 -5.87 -21.83 1.37
N ASP A 241 -6.94 -22.04 0.62
CA ASP A 241 -7.78 -23.19 0.86
C ASP A 241 -7.02 -24.53 0.69
N THR A 242 -7.45 -25.54 1.45
CA THR A 242 -6.75 -26.84 1.51
C THR A 242 -6.76 -27.64 0.20
N THR A 243 -7.40 -27.13 -0.84
CA THR A 243 -7.42 -27.76 -2.19
C THR A 243 -6.38 -27.15 -3.14
N ASN A 244 -5.92 -25.96 -2.86
CA ASN A 244 -4.95 -25.21 -3.67
C ASN A 244 -3.57 -25.16 -3.00
N CYS A 245 -3.49 -24.79 -1.73
CA CYS A 245 -2.23 -24.68 -1.00
C CYS A 245 -1.65 -26.04 -0.59
N GLU A 246 -0.34 -26.18 -0.63
CA GLU A 246 0.38 -27.36 -0.13
C GLU A 246 0.53 -27.26 1.42
N ILE A 247 -0.51 -27.61 2.14
CA ILE A 247 -0.61 -27.50 3.61
C ILE A 247 0.30 -28.47 4.37
N PRO A 248 0.39 -29.80 4.02
CA PRO A 248 1.17 -30.76 4.79
C PRO A 248 2.63 -30.36 4.99
N GLN A 249 3.33 -29.97 3.93
CA GLN A 249 4.73 -29.58 4.01
C GLN A 249 4.87 -28.17 4.60
N PHE A 250 3.93 -27.27 4.30
CA PHE A 250 3.93 -25.92 4.88
C PHE A 250 3.83 -25.96 6.42
N ASN A 251 3.12 -26.91 6.97
CA ASN A 251 3.03 -27.15 8.41
C ASN A 251 4.35 -27.56 9.05
N ILE A 252 5.33 -28.08 8.31
CA ILE A 252 6.68 -28.33 8.85
C ILE A 252 7.27 -27.03 9.41
N LEU A 253 7.09 -25.92 8.71
CA LEU A 253 7.52 -24.60 9.17
C LEU A 253 6.58 -24.04 10.25
N ALA A 254 5.26 -24.06 10.02
CA ALA A 254 4.27 -23.48 10.92
C ALA A 254 4.36 -24.11 12.35
N HIS A 255 4.59 -25.40 12.46
CA HIS A 255 4.76 -26.11 13.74
C HIS A 255 5.95 -25.59 14.57
N ARG A 256 7.00 -25.04 13.95
CA ARG A 256 8.13 -24.43 14.68
C ARG A 256 7.64 -23.29 15.56
N PHE A 257 6.58 -22.62 15.17
CA PHE A 257 6.00 -21.45 15.81
C PHE A 257 4.73 -21.74 16.62
N GLY A 258 4.35 -23.02 16.74
CA GLY A 258 3.15 -23.42 17.44
C GLY A 258 1.85 -23.15 16.67
N ILE A 259 1.91 -23.11 15.35
CA ILE A 259 0.80 -22.88 14.44
C ILE A 259 0.65 -24.12 13.55
N GLU A 260 -0.59 -24.54 13.30
CA GLU A 260 -0.93 -25.60 12.35
C GLU A 260 -2.11 -25.14 11.49
N PHE A 261 -1.97 -25.17 10.18
CA PHE A 261 -3.06 -24.94 9.23
C PHE A 261 -3.89 -26.23 9.09
N VAL A 262 -5.21 -26.14 9.24
CA VAL A 262 -6.09 -27.32 9.27
C VAL A 262 -7.41 -27.08 8.55
N ALA A 263 -7.96 -28.16 7.97
CA ALA A 263 -9.32 -28.19 7.45
C ALA A 263 -10.37 -28.22 8.61
N PRO A 264 -11.65 -27.95 8.32
CA PRO A 264 -12.20 -27.45 7.05
C PRO A 264 -11.95 -25.95 6.86
N ASN A 265 -12.10 -25.49 5.62
CA ASN A 265 -12.09 -24.05 5.32
C ASN A 265 -13.39 -23.39 5.78
N LEU A 266 -13.35 -22.12 6.06
CA LEU A 266 -14.48 -21.27 6.46
C LEU A 266 -14.75 -20.20 5.39
N ASN A 267 -15.88 -19.49 5.49
CA ASN A 267 -16.25 -18.38 4.62
C ASN A 267 -16.27 -18.73 3.12
N PHE A 268 -16.98 -19.79 2.75
CA PHE A 268 -17.27 -20.10 1.35
C PHE A 268 -18.22 -19.06 0.77
N VAL A 269 -17.80 -18.38 -0.30
CA VAL A 269 -18.56 -17.31 -0.95
C VAL A 269 -19.20 -17.80 -2.23
N GLN A 270 -20.50 -17.66 -2.36
CA GLN A 270 -21.27 -18.01 -3.54
C GLN A 270 -21.56 -16.77 -4.39
N GLY A 271 -21.05 -16.75 -5.61
CA GLY A 271 -21.25 -15.65 -6.55
C GLY A 271 -20.75 -14.31 -6.00
N LYS A 272 -21.64 -13.32 -5.88
CA LYS A 272 -21.36 -11.99 -5.35
C LYS A 272 -21.95 -11.76 -3.96
N ASN A 273 -22.16 -12.80 -3.20
CA ASN A 273 -22.62 -12.66 -1.81
C ASN A 273 -21.44 -12.31 -0.89
N TRP A 274 -21.02 -11.06 -0.97
CA TRP A 274 -19.86 -10.54 -0.24
C TRP A 274 -19.95 -10.73 1.28
N GLU A 275 -21.17 -10.75 1.82
CA GLU A 275 -21.39 -10.95 3.26
C GLU A 275 -20.95 -12.33 3.75
N GLN A 276 -20.94 -13.34 2.88
CA GLN A 276 -20.41 -14.67 3.20
C GLN A 276 -18.90 -14.68 3.42
N GLY A 277 -18.19 -13.69 2.87
CA GLY A 277 -16.76 -13.47 3.08
C GLY A 277 -16.46 -12.42 4.16
N ALA A 278 -17.48 -11.92 4.85
CA ALA A 278 -17.29 -10.90 5.88
C ALA A 278 -16.62 -11.48 7.13
N VAL A 279 -15.59 -10.79 7.59
CA VAL A 279 -14.93 -11.03 8.87
C VAL A 279 -15.05 -9.75 9.70
N TYR A 280 -15.89 -9.82 10.72
CA TYR A 280 -16.10 -8.71 11.64
C TYR A 280 -14.96 -8.63 12.66
N ILE A 281 -14.42 -7.44 12.83
CA ILE A 281 -13.30 -7.17 13.74
C ILE A 281 -13.86 -6.71 15.09
N PRO A 282 -13.75 -7.50 16.16
CA PRO A 282 -14.15 -7.07 17.49
C PRO A 282 -13.35 -5.84 17.96
N ALA A 283 -13.99 -4.97 18.75
CA ALA A 283 -13.31 -3.83 19.33
C ALA A 283 -12.10 -4.29 20.17
N GLY A 284 -10.96 -3.60 20.00
CA GLY A 284 -9.74 -3.95 20.72
C GLY A 284 -8.93 -5.10 20.09
N THR A 285 -9.36 -5.65 18.94
CA THR A 285 -8.58 -6.67 18.22
C THR A 285 -7.17 -6.13 17.93
N PRO A 286 -6.10 -6.86 18.35
CA PRO A 286 -4.73 -6.47 18.07
C PRO A 286 -4.51 -6.24 16.58
N ILE A 287 -3.63 -5.32 16.21
CA ILE A 287 -3.29 -4.93 14.83
C ILE A 287 -4.43 -4.16 14.14
N PHE A 288 -5.66 -4.64 14.17
CA PHE A 288 -6.74 -4.17 13.29
C PHE A 288 -7.69 -3.15 13.91
N SER A 289 -7.72 -3.00 15.24
CA SER A 289 -8.53 -1.93 15.83
C SER A 289 -8.13 -0.54 15.31
N PRO A 290 -9.07 0.39 14.99
CA PRO A 290 -10.51 0.34 15.22
C PRO A 290 -11.35 -0.14 14.02
N LEU A 291 -10.77 -0.90 13.07
CA LEU A 291 -11.51 -1.41 11.92
C LEU A 291 -12.69 -2.26 12.36
N LYS A 292 -13.71 -2.37 11.51
CA LYS A 292 -14.96 -3.08 11.82
C LYS A 292 -15.19 -4.33 10.98
N LYS A 293 -14.81 -4.29 9.69
CA LYS A 293 -15.19 -5.33 8.75
C LYS A 293 -14.16 -5.45 7.61
N ILE A 294 -13.65 -6.64 7.38
CA ILE A 294 -12.77 -6.97 6.26
C ILE A 294 -13.34 -8.14 5.46
N TYR A 295 -12.91 -8.30 4.24
CA TYR A 295 -13.31 -9.40 3.37
C TYR A 295 -12.20 -10.43 3.27
N ILE A 296 -12.49 -11.67 3.66
CA ILE A 296 -11.61 -12.84 3.49
C ILE A 296 -12.50 -14.05 3.21
N LYS A 297 -12.19 -14.82 2.18
CA LYS A 297 -12.96 -15.99 1.78
C LYS A 297 -12.13 -17.28 1.90
N GLU A 298 -12.81 -18.41 1.98
CA GLU A 298 -12.22 -19.75 1.88
C GLU A 298 -11.03 -19.99 2.85
N ILE A 299 -11.15 -19.47 4.07
CA ILE A 299 -10.09 -19.39 5.08
C ILE A 299 -9.78 -20.76 5.67
N THR A 300 -8.56 -21.24 5.57
CA THR A 300 -8.04 -22.38 6.33
C THR A 300 -7.93 -22.01 7.82
N GLN A 301 -8.38 -22.91 8.70
CA GLN A 301 -8.35 -22.71 10.15
C GLN A 301 -6.92 -22.89 10.71
N LEU A 302 -6.71 -22.38 11.92
CA LEU A 302 -5.48 -22.56 12.67
C LEU A 302 -5.74 -23.36 13.96
N LYS A 303 -4.86 -24.31 14.28
CA LYS A 303 -4.68 -24.81 15.63
C LYS A 303 -3.46 -24.17 16.24
N LEU A 304 -3.59 -23.68 17.46
CA LEU A 304 -2.54 -22.93 18.14
C LEU A 304 -2.00 -23.69 19.36
N SER A 305 -0.71 -23.62 19.55
CA SER A 305 0.02 -24.20 20.69
C SER A 305 1.23 -23.34 21.06
N LYS A 306 1.91 -23.68 22.13
CA LYS A 306 3.12 -22.97 22.59
C LYS A 306 2.84 -21.46 22.79
N THR A 307 3.63 -20.62 22.16
CA THR A 307 3.56 -19.15 22.27
C THR A 307 2.66 -18.47 21.26
N ALA A 308 2.06 -19.23 20.35
CA ALA A 308 1.11 -18.69 19.37
C ALA A 308 -0.16 -18.19 20.04
N LYS A 309 -0.59 -16.99 19.70
CA LYS A 309 -1.78 -16.33 20.25
C LYS A 309 -2.75 -15.98 19.12
N SER A 310 -4.03 -16.23 19.38
CA SER A 310 -5.10 -15.82 18.47
C SER A 310 -5.17 -14.30 18.37
N ILE A 311 -5.25 -13.80 17.14
CA ILE A 311 -5.59 -12.41 16.81
C ILE A 311 -7.06 -12.30 16.50
N LEU A 312 -7.60 -13.27 15.78
CA LEU A 312 -8.98 -13.26 15.34
C LEU A 312 -9.55 -14.67 15.25
N LYS A 313 -10.80 -14.82 15.70
CA LYS A 313 -11.59 -16.04 15.55
C LYS A 313 -12.77 -15.80 14.61
N LEU A 314 -13.09 -16.83 13.84
CA LEU A 314 -14.25 -16.88 12.97
C LEU A 314 -15.01 -18.16 13.26
N GLN A 315 -16.31 -18.06 13.57
CA GLN A 315 -17.16 -19.22 13.92
C GLN A 315 -16.55 -20.10 15.04
N GLY A 316 -15.82 -19.48 15.97
CA GLY A 316 -15.16 -20.16 17.08
C GLY A 316 -13.75 -20.71 16.79
N ALA A 317 -13.35 -20.81 15.51
CA ALA A 317 -12.03 -21.27 15.11
C ALA A 317 -11.02 -20.10 15.02
N ASP A 318 -9.76 -20.36 15.32
CA ASP A 318 -8.68 -19.41 15.09
C ASP A 318 -8.38 -19.32 13.58
N VAL A 319 -8.32 -18.09 13.06
CA VAL A 319 -8.04 -17.83 11.63
C VAL A 319 -6.84 -16.91 11.42
N MET A 320 -6.53 -16.09 12.40
CA MET A 320 -5.33 -15.26 12.44
C MET A 320 -4.58 -15.44 13.76
N ALA A 321 -3.28 -15.56 13.69
CA ALA A 321 -2.44 -15.76 14.87
C ALA A 321 -1.13 -14.99 14.77
N VAL A 322 -0.54 -14.73 15.93
CA VAL A 322 0.83 -14.19 16.06
C VAL A 322 1.61 -14.99 17.08
N ALA A 323 2.89 -15.21 16.81
CA ALA A 323 3.82 -15.80 17.78
C ALA A 323 5.07 -14.93 17.91
N GLN A 324 5.51 -14.68 19.15
CA GLN A 324 6.82 -14.07 19.42
C GLN A 324 7.87 -15.19 19.48
N VAL A 325 8.93 -15.08 18.69
CA VAL A 325 9.96 -16.11 18.55
C VAL A 325 11.34 -15.47 18.61
N GLY A 326 12.00 -15.61 19.74
CA GLY A 326 13.24 -14.86 19.98
C GLY A 326 13.01 -13.36 19.87
N LYS A 327 13.76 -12.69 18.98
CA LYS A 327 13.61 -11.25 18.73
C LYS A 327 12.59 -10.93 17.64
N GLY A 328 12.17 -11.91 16.82
CA GLY A 328 11.26 -11.73 15.70
C GLY A 328 9.84 -12.17 16.02
N LYS A 329 8.96 -11.98 15.05
CA LYS A 329 7.52 -12.29 15.13
C LYS A 329 7.11 -13.16 13.95
N VAL A 330 6.10 -13.99 14.17
CA VAL A 330 5.44 -14.74 13.11
C VAL A 330 3.96 -14.35 13.10
N TYR A 331 3.46 -13.95 11.95
CA TYR A 331 2.02 -13.74 11.70
C TYR A 331 1.53 -14.83 10.76
N ALA A 332 0.38 -15.41 11.04
CA ALA A 332 -0.24 -16.44 10.20
C ALA A 332 -1.71 -16.17 9.96
N LEU A 333 -2.14 -16.43 8.74
CA LEU A 333 -3.54 -16.39 8.31
C LEU A 333 -3.79 -17.46 7.24
N GLY A 334 -4.96 -18.05 7.29
CA GLY A 334 -5.39 -19.13 6.40
C GLY A 334 -5.82 -18.72 4.99
N ASP A 335 -5.56 -17.48 4.54
CA ASP A 335 -5.87 -16.98 3.18
C ASP A 335 -4.96 -15.80 2.82
N PRO A 336 -4.54 -15.67 1.56
CA PRO A 336 -3.69 -14.57 1.13
C PRO A 336 -4.43 -13.26 0.80
N TRP A 337 -5.49 -12.98 1.40
CA TRP A 337 -6.57 -11.98 1.33
C TRP A 337 -6.25 -10.55 0.85
N LEU A 338 -4.98 -10.17 0.73
CA LEU A 338 -4.54 -8.82 0.36
C LEU A 338 -4.33 -8.66 -1.16
N TYR A 339 -5.14 -9.34 -1.95
CA TYR A 339 -5.19 -9.18 -3.40
C TYR A 339 -5.59 -7.77 -3.81
N ASN A 340 -5.08 -7.31 -4.95
CA ASN A 340 -5.37 -5.98 -5.47
C ASN A 340 -6.86 -5.65 -5.51
N GLU A 341 -7.69 -6.56 -6.03
CA GLU A 341 -9.13 -6.32 -6.19
C GLU A 341 -9.90 -6.21 -4.90
N TYR A 342 -9.40 -6.79 -3.80
CA TYR A 342 -10.03 -6.66 -2.49
C TYR A 342 -9.46 -5.47 -1.71
N VAL A 343 -8.18 -5.19 -1.88
CA VAL A 343 -7.51 -4.06 -1.23
C VAL A 343 -8.08 -2.72 -1.73
N ASN A 344 -8.36 -2.58 -3.03
CA ASN A 344 -8.89 -1.32 -3.60
C ASN A 344 -10.42 -1.27 -3.73
N ASN A 345 -11.14 -2.20 -3.14
CA ASN A 345 -12.59 -2.35 -3.23
C ASN A 345 -13.14 -2.45 -4.67
N ARG A 346 -12.32 -2.84 -5.65
CA ARG A 346 -12.76 -2.97 -7.04
C ARG A 346 -13.81 -4.07 -7.21
N ARG A 347 -13.73 -5.10 -6.39
CA ARG A 347 -14.69 -6.22 -6.39
C ARG A 347 -15.54 -6.30 -5.13
N THR A 348 -15.17 -5.63 -4.05
CA THR A 348 -15.91 -5.63 -2.79
C THR A 348 -16.63 -4.31 -2.55
N PRO A 349 -17.77 -4.30 -1.85
CA PRO A 349 -18.39 -3.08 -1.35
C PRO A 349 -17.45 -2.23 -0.50
N LEU A 350 -17.70 -0.91 -0.47
CA LEU A 350 -16.82 0.07 0.18
C LEU A 350 -16.78 -0.07 1.73
N GLU A 351 -17.73 -0.75 2.33
CA GLU A 351 -17.72 -1.00 3.77
C GLU A 351 -16.66 -2.03 4.23
N PHE A 352 -16.04 -2.75 3.30
CA PHE A 352 -14.90 -3.62 3.62
C PHE A 352 -13.60 -2.82 3.66
N GLU A 353 -12.92 -2.86 4.79
CA GLU A 353 -11.76 -2.02 5.12
C GLU A 353 -10.42 -2.73 4.81
N ASN A 354 -10.36 -3.53 3.73
CA ASN A 354 -9.16 -4.32 3.40
C ASN A 354 -7.93 -3.45 3.14
N PHE A 355 -8.10 -2.26 2.55
CA PHE A 355 -7.00 -1.32 2.33
C PHE A 355 -6.37 -0.86 3.67
N GLN A 356 -7.21 -0.44 4.60
CA GLN A 356 -6.78 0.01 5.93
C GLN A 356 -6.17 -1.14 6.72
N ALA A 357 -6.71 -2.35 6.59
CA ALA A 357 -6.20 -3.54 7.25
C ALA A 357 -4.82 -3.95 6.70
N GLY A 358 -4.63 -3.89 5.39
CA GLY A 358 -3.32 -4.11 4.75
C GLY A 358 -2.26 -3.12 5.25
N LYS A 359 -2.62 -1.82 5.36
CA LYS A 359 -1.74 -0.79 5.92
C LYS A 359 -1.37 -1.08 7.39
N LYS A 360 -2.37 -1.40 8.22
CA LYS A 360 -2.12 -1.73 9.65
C LYS A 360 -1.25 -2.97 9.83
N LEU A 361 -1.42 -3.98 8.99
CA LEU A 361 -0.56 -5.16 9.01
C LEU A 361 0.87 -4.80 8.59
N ALA A 362 1.04 -4.00 7.54
CA ALA A 362 2.36 -3.52 7.12
C ALA A 362 3.06 -2.71 8.22
N GLU A 363 2.35 -1.81 8.90
CA GLU A 363 2.86 -1.07 10.06
C GLU A 363 3.29 -1.99 11.21
N PHE A 364 2.48 -3.01 11.52
CA PHE A 364 2.79 -3.99 12.56
C PHE A 364 4.06 -4.77 12.26
N LEU A 365 4.24 -5.19 11.00
CA LEU A 365 5.39 -5.98 10.55
C LEU A 365 6.68 -5.16 10.46
N LEU A 366 6.55 -3.85 10.27
CA LEU A 366 7.69 -2.94 10.20
C LEU A 366 8.07 -2.35 11.58
N LYS A 367 7.32 -2.62 12.63
CA LYS A 367 7.66 -2.24 14.02
C LYS A 367 8.45 -3.36 14.71
#